data_3bcab5513e0e732b0bb966abf57bf510
#
_entry.id   3bcab5513e0e732b0bb966abf57bf510
#
_cell.length_a   1.000
_cell.length_b   1.000
_cell.length_c   1.000
_cell.angle_alpha   90.00
_cell.angle_beta   90.00
_cell.angle_gamma   90.00
#
_symmetry.space_group_name_H-M   'P 1'
#
loop_
_entity.id
_entity.type
_entity.pdbx_description
1 polymer ?
#
loop_
_entity_poly.entity_id
_entity_poly.type
_entity_poly.pdbx_seq_one_letter_code
_entity_poly.pdbx_strand_id
1 'polypeptide(L)'
;MNPYIEIAGRKIGTDFPPLVIAEIGINHEGSLQVAKEMVDAAHRAGVEVVKHQTHIVADEMSAAAKKVIPGNADVSIYEIMEHCSLNEADELALKNYVESKGMIFISTPFSRAAAERLKKFDIPAYKIGSGECNNYPLLEHIASFGKPVILSTG
;
A
#
# COMPACT_ATOMS: atom_id res chain seq x y z
N MET A 1 -29.58 3.07 11.05
CA MET A 1 -28.30 3.52 10.46
C MET A 1 -27.68 2.32 9.76
N ASN A 2 -27.30 2.47 8.49
CA ASN A 2 -26.66 1.39 7.75
C ASN A 2 -25.24 1.13 8.32
N PRO A 3 -24.70 -0.09 8.12
CA PRO A 3 -23.33 -0.41 8.55
C PRO A 3 -22.31 0.52 7.90
N TYR A 4 -21.30 0.90 8.65
CA TYR A 4 -20.16 1.67 8.15
C TYR A 4 -18.87 1.22 8.82
N ILE A 5 -17.74 1.48 8.17
CA ILE A 5 -16.40 1.39 8.75
C ILE A 5 -15.82 2.80 8.89
N GLU A 6 -14.78 2.94 9.70
CA GLU A 6 -14.10 4.21 9.90
C GLU A 6 -12.60 4.04 9.69
N ILE A 7 -12.01 4.92 8.87
CA ILE A 7 -10.57 4.98 8.62
C ILE A 7 -10.11 6.41 8.95
N ALA A 8 -9.28 6.55 9.96
CA ALA A 8 -8.77 7.87 10.42
C ALA A 8 -9.89 8.92 10.62
N GLY A 9 -11.01 8.52 11.23
CA GLY A 9 -12.17 9.41 11.46
C GLY A 9 -13.10 9.58 10.24
N ARG A 10 -12.72 9.12 9.04
CA ARG A 10 -13.54 9.14 7.83
C ARG A 10 -14.47 7.93 7.80
N LYS A 11 -15.79 8.17 7.88
CA LYS A 11 -16.82 7.13 7.77
C LYS A 11 -17.05 6.72 6.32
N ILE A 12 -17.18 5.41 6.09
CA ILE A 12 -17.33 4.79 4.78
C ILE A 12 -18.50 3.81 4.84
N GLY A 13 -19.51 4.02 4.04
CA GLY A 13 -20.73 3.21 3.99
C GLY A 13 -21.75 3.87 3.09
N THR A 14 -22.92 3.25 2.93
CA THR A 14 -23.96 3.68 1.98
C THR A 14 -24.56 5.05 2.31
N ASP A 15 -24.48 5.49 3.57
CA ASP A 15 -25.01 6.77 4.00
C ASP A 15 -23.99 7.92 3.86
N PHE A 16 -22.78 7.66 3.37
CA PHE A 16 -21.70 8.63 3.26
C PHE A 16 -21.22 8.79 1.81
N PRO A 17 -20.65 9.95 1.44
CA PRO A 17 -20.03 10.11 0.13
C PRO A 17 -18.95 9.05 -0.11
N PRO A 18 -18.72 8.61 -1.37
CA PRO A 18 -17.68 7.65 -1.68
C PRO A 18 -16.29 8.17 -1.28
N LEU A 19 -15.47 7.28 -0.73
CA LEU A 19 -14.07 7.57 -0.44
C LEU A 19 -13.25 7.40 -1.73
N VAL A 20 -12.54 8.44 -2.14
CA VAL A 20 -11.63 8.40 -3.29
C VAL A 20 -10.21 8.11 -2.82
N ILE A 21 -9.62 7.06 -3.37
CA ILE A 21 -8.26 6.61 -3.04
C ILE A 21 -7.38 6.75 -4.28
N ALA A 22 -6.34 7.58 -4.22
CA ALA A 22 -5.32 7.65 -5.26
C ALA A 22 -4.34 6.47 -5.09
N GLU A 23 -4.25 5.64 -6.11
CA GLU A 23 -3.30 4.53 -6.17
C GLU A 23 -1.97 5.02 -6.78
N ILE A 24 -0.94 5.23 -5.96
CA ILE A 24 0.40 5.52 -6.45
C ILE A 24 1.23 4.23 -6.65
N GLY A 25 0.90 3.17 -5.90
CA GLY A 25 1.52 1.86 -6.03
C GLY A 25 3.03 1.92 -5.94
N ILE A 26 3.69 1.38 -6.97
CA ILE A 26 5.14 1.44 -7.18
C ILE A 26 5.53 2.32 -8.37
N ASN A 27 4.61 3.14 -8.90
CA ASN A 27 4.85 3.96 -10.10
C ASN A 27 5.90 5.06 -9.89
N HIS A 28 6.34 5.27 -8.66
CA HIS A 28 7.46 6.14 -8.31
C HIS A 28 8.83 5.52 -8.63
N GLU A 29 8.90 4.26 -9.06
CA GLU A 29 10.12 3.56 -9.50
C GLU A 29 11.27 3.67 -8.48
N GLY A 30 10.98 3.51 -7.18
CA GLY A 30 11.95 3.60 -6.08
C GLY A 30 12.37 5.03 -5.69
N SER A 31 11.84 6.06 -6.34
CA SER A 31 12.15 7.45 -6.06
C SER A 31 11.16 8.08 -5.07
N LEU A 32 11.64 8.43 -3.87
CA LEU A 32 10.85 9.18 -2.88
C LEU A 32 10.41 10.55 -3.44
N GLN A 33 11.25 11.20 -4.26
CA GLN A 33 10.91 12.50 -4.85
C GLN A 33 9.73 12.38 -5.80
N VAL A 34 9.75 11.38 -6.70
CA VAL A 34 8.64 11.10 -7.63
C VAL A 34 7.38 10.71 -6.87
N ALA A 35 7.50 9.89 -5.80
CA ALA A 35 6.37 9.55 -4.96
C ALA A 35 5.71 10.80 -4.34
N LYS A 36 6.50 11.77 -3.86
CA LYS A 36 5.99 13.05 -3.34
C LYS A 36 5.29 13.91 -4.41
N GLU A 37 5.81 13.91 -5.64
CA GLU A 37 5.17 14.61 -6.76
C GLU A 37 3.80 13.99 -7.11
N MET A 38 3.70 12.66 -7.05
CA MET A 38 2.41 11.96 -7.21
C MET A 38 1.44 12.29 -6.08
N VAL A 39 1.92 12.39 -4.83
CA VAL A 39 1.13 12.84 -3.68
C VAL A 39 0.62 14.26 -3.87
N ASP A 40 1.46 15.17 -4.37
CA ASP A 40 1.06 16.55 -4.66
C ASP A 40 0.00 16.62 -5.76
N ALA A 41 0.09 15.76 -6.77
CA ALA A 41 -0.93 15.66 -7.82
C ALA A 41 -2.27 15.15 -7.24
N ALA A 42 -2.24 14.12 -6.41
CA ALA A 42 -3.42 13.60 -5.70
C ALA A 42 -4.06 14.67 -4.80
N HIS A 43 -3.25 15.41 -4.04
CA HIS A 43 -3.72 16.49 -3.19
C HIS A 43 -4.41 17.62 -3.99
N ARG A 44 -3.81 18.05 -5.11
CA ARG A 44 -4.43 19.06 -6.00
C ARG A 44 -5.76 18.58 -6.61
N ALA A 45 -5.91 17.27 -6.80
CA ALA A 45 -7.15 16.66 -7.29
C ALA A 45 -8.23 16.51 -6.20
N GLY A 46 -7.94 16.85 -4.95
CA GLY A 46 -8.87 16.75 -3.83
C GLY A 46 -9.07 15.33 -3.29
N VAL A 47 -8.11 14.43 -3.49
CA VAL A 47 -8.17 13.05 -3.01
C VAL A 47 -7.96 13.00 -1.51
N GLU A 48 -8.74 12.17 -0.82
CA GLU A 48 -8.66 12.02 0.63
C GLU A 48 -7.59 11.01 1.09
N VAL A 49 -7.33 9.97 0.27
CA VAL A 49 -6.45 8.85 0.64
C VAL A 49 -5.43 8.58 -0.46
N VAL A 50 -4.17 8.41 -0.07
CA VAL A 50 -3.11 7.90 -0.95
C VAL A 50 -2.80 6.46 -0.56
N LYS A 51 -2.78 5.55 -1.56
CA LYS A 51 -2.42 4.14 -1.39
C LYS A 51 -1.08 3.83 -2.05
N HIS A 52 -0.16 3.33 -1.23
CA HIS A 52 1.16 2.85 -1.59
C HIS A 52 1.20 1.31 -1.64
N GLN A 53 2.32 0.74 -2.03
CA GLN A 53 2.62 -0.69 -1.95
C GLN A 53 3.93 -0.90 -1.20
N THR A 54 3.89 -1.72 -0.15
CA THR A 54 5.05 -2.00 0.70
C THR A 54 5.63 -3.35 0.32
N HIS A 55 6.81 -3.31 -0.30
CA HIS A 55 7.55 -4.49 -0.72
C HIS A 55 8.80 -4.69 0.15
N ILE A 56 8.99 -5.92 0.62
CA ILE A 56 10.25 -6.43 1.16
C ILE A 56 10.56 -7.67 0.32
N VAL A 57 11.20 -7.45 -0.82
CA VAL A 57 11.28 -8.42 -1.91
C VAL A 57 11.87 -9.77 -1.49
N ALA A 58 12.86 -9.75 -0.60
CA ALA A 58 13.46 -10.98 -0.05
C ALA A 58 12.48 -11.82 0.80
N ASP A 59 11.41 -11.21 1.33
CA ASP A 59 10.41 -11.87 2.18
C ASP A 59 9.13 -12.26 1.41
N GLU A 60 8.88 -11.61 0.27
CA GLU A 60 7.67 -11.86 -0.53
C GLU A 60 7.92 -12.78 -1.74
N MET A 61 9.15 -12.83 -2.26
CA MET A 61 9.46 -13.55 -3.49
C MET A 61 10.41 -14.71 -3.26
N SER A 62 10.10 -15.85 -3.88
CA SER A 62 11.01 -16.99 -3.90
C SER A 62 12.24 -16.74 -4.78
N ALA A 63 13.31 -17.51 -4.56
CA ALA A 63 14.51 -17.46 -5.39
C ALA A 63 14.22 -17.75 -6.89
N ALA A 64 13.14 -18.44 -7.21
CA ALA A 64 12.72 -18.70 -8.58
C ALA A 64 12.31 -17.40 -9.31
N ALA A 65 11.79 -16.41 -8.62
CA ALA A 65 11.40 -15.12 -9.20
C ALA A 65 12.57 -14.37 -9.87
N LYS A 66 13.80 -14.63 -9.44
CA LYS A 66 15.04 -14.10 -10.06
C LYS A 66 15.28 -14.58 -11.50
N LYS A 67 14.56 -15.63 -11.93
CA LYS A 67 14.65 -16.21 -13.26
C LYS A 67 13.42 -15.93 -14.12
N VAL A 68 12.40 -15.29 -13.56
CA VAL A 68 11.16 -14.97 -14.26
C VAL A 68 11.28 -13.57 -14.85
N ILE A 69 11.36 -13.51 -16.18
CA ILE A 69 11.40 -12.26 -16.94
C ILE A 69 9.98 -12.04 -17.49
N PRO A 70 9.27 -10.97 -17.09
CA PRO A 70 7.96 -10.64 -17.66
C PRO A 70 8.08 -10.33 -19.16
N GLY A 71 7.02 -10.61 -19.94
CA GLY A 71 7.04 -10.40 -21.39
C GLY A 71 7.19 -8.95 -21.86
N ASN A 72 7.09 -8.00 -20.94
CA ASN A 72 7.23 -6.56 -21.18
C ASN A 72 8.47 -5.96 -20.49
N ALA A 73 9.44 -6.77 -20.07
CA ALA A 73 10.65 -6.33 -19.38
C ALA A 73 11.87 -7.12 -19.84
N ASP A 74 13.05 -6.53 -19.64
CA ASP A 74 14.36 -7.14 -19.96
C ASP A 74 15.08 -7.69 -18.72
N VAL A 75 14.53 -7.48 -17.53
CA VAL A 75 15.07 -7.93 -16.25
C VAL A 75 14.02 -8.75 -15.50
N SER A 76 14.46 -9.48 -14.47
CA SER A 76 13.56 -10.35 -13.70
C SER A 76 12.53 -9.56 -12.90
N ILE A 77 11.38 -10.18 -12.61
CA ILE A 77 10.36 -9.59 -11.74
C ILE A 77 10.93 -9.26 -10.34
N TYR A 78 11.89 -10.03 -9.87
CA TYR A 78 12.58 -9.77 -8.62
C TYR A 78 13.35 -8.44 -8.66
N GLU A 79 14.14 -8.20 -9.73
CA GLU A 79 14.91 -6.97 -9.93
C GLU A 79 13.99 -5.76 -10.12
N ILE A 80 12.88 -5.91 -10.85
CA ILE A 80 11.88 -4.84 -11.01
C ILE A 80 11.33 -4.43 -9.64
N MET A 81 10.91 -5.39 -8.83
CA MET A 81 10.32 -5.09 -7.52
C MET A 81 11.35 -4.52 -6.55
N GLU A 82 12.60 -5.02 -6.59
CA GLU A 82 13.70 -4.48 -5.77
C GLU A 82 14.01 -3.02 -6.13
N HIS A 83 14.04 -2.70 -7.42
CA HIS A 83 14.25 -1.33 -7.90
C HIS A 83 13.09 -0.39 -7.53
N CYS A 84 11.86 -0.87 -7.63
CA CYS A 84 10.66 -0.06 -7.36
C CYS A 84 10.32 0.06 -5.86
N SER A 85 10.98 -0.68 -4.98
CA SER A 85 10.70 -0.64 -3.54
C SER A 85 11.32 0.57 -2.87
N LEU A 86 10.60 1.19 -1.94
CA LEU A 86 11.18 2.15 -1.00
C LEU A 86 11.77 1.41 0.22
N ASN A 87 12.89 1.90 0.72
CA ASN A 87 13.39 1.48 2.02
C ASN A 87 12.50 2.00 3.16
N GLU A 88 12.69 1.48 4.39
CA GLU A 88 11.83 1.80 5.52
C GLU A 88 11.83 3.31 5.86
N ALA A 89 12.97 3.97 5.75
CA ALA A 89 13.09 5.40 6.04
C ALA A 89 12.37 6.27 5.01
N ASP A 90 12.50 5.95 3.72
CA ASP A 90 11.85 6.67 2.63
C ASP A 90 10.33 6.43 2.64
N GLU A 91 9.89 5.21 2.94
CA GLU A 91 8.46 4.89 3.06
C GLU A 91 7.82 5.64 4.24
N LEU A 92 8.51 5.71 5.39
CA LEU A 92 8.05 6.51 6.52
C LEU A 92 8.02 8.00 6.17
N ALA A 93 9.02 8.50 5.45
CA ALA A 93 9.05 9.89 4.98
C ALA A 93 7.90 10.19 4.00
N LEU A 94 7.54 9.23 3.13
CA LEU A 94 6.38 9.33 2.24
C LEU A 94 5.07 9.39 3.03
N LYS A 95 4.89 8.49 4.01
CA LYS A 95 3.72 8.52 4.91
C LYS A 95 3.57 9.89 5.58
N ASN A 96 4.65 10.37 6.21
CA ASN A 96 4.64 11.67 6.90
C ASN A 96 4.34 12.83 5.92
N TYR A 97 4.79 12.73 4.69
CA TYR A 97 4.50 13.72 3.65
C TYR A 97 3.02 13.74 3.27
N VAL A 98 2.40 12.56 3.07
CA VAL A 98 0.95 12.44 2.81
C VAL A 98 0.15 13.05 3.97
N GLU A 99 0.49 12.71 5.20
CA GLU A 99 -0.20 13.22 6.39
C GLU A 99 -0.01 14.74 6.58
N SER A 100 1.14 15.28 6.22
CA SER A 100 1.40 16.74 6.25
C SER A 100 0.51 17.54 5.29
N LYS A 101 -0.04 16.88 4.27
CA LYS A 101 -1.03 17.45 3.34
C LYS A 101 -2.48 17.30 3.83
N GLY A 102 -2.69 16.73 5.02
CA GLY A 102 -4.03 16.44 5.54
C GLY A 102 -4.71 15.24 4.89
N MET A 103 -3.97 14.42 4.14
CA MET A 103 -4.46 13.18 3.54
C MET A 103 -4.17 11.96 4.41
N ILE A 104 -4.86 10.87 4.13
CA ILE A 104 -4.70 9.59 4.82
C ILE A 104 -3.74 8.72 4.00
N PHE A 105 -2.72 8.15 4.67
CA PHE A 105 -1.83 7.16 4.07
C PHE A 105 -2.29 5.75 4.41
N ILE A 106 -2.45 4.91 3.39
CA ILE A 106 -2.61 3.46 3.52
C ILE A 106 -1.64 2.74 2.59
N SER A 107 -1.36 1.47 2.87
CA SER A 107 -0.50 0.68 1.99
C SER A 107 -0.97 -0.77 1.89
N THR A 108 -0.52 -1.44 0.82
CA THR A 108 -0.69 -2.87 0.60
C THR A 108 0.61 -3.58 0.98
N PRO A 109 0.67 -4.35 2.08
CA PRO A 109 1.82 -5.21 2.36
C PRO A 109 1.74 -6.49 1.53
N PHE A 110 2.86 -6.92 0.96
CA PHE A 110 2.96 -8.18 0.20
C PHE A 110 3.63 -9.32 0.97
N SER A 111 3.99 -9.06 2.25
CA SER A 111 4.52 -10.07 3.15
C SER A 111 4.19 -9.73 4.60
N ARG A 112 4.43 -10.68 5.52
CA ARG A 112 4.27 -10.41 6.95
C ARG A 112 5.29 -9.40 7.46
N ALA A 113 6.53 -9.41 6.95
CA ALA A 113 7.52 -8.40 7.29
C ALA A 113 7.09 -6.99 6.83
N ALA A 114 6.49 -6.87 5.64
CA ALA A 114 5.90 -5.62 5.16
C ALA A 114 4.73 -5.16 6.05
N ALA A 115 3.85 -6.09 6.46
CA ALA A 115 2.75 -5.79 7.38
C ALA A 115 3.26 -5.30 8.75
N GLU A 116 4.30 -5.91 9.30
CA GLU A 116 4.92 -5.47 10.56
C GLU A 116 5.61 -4.09 10.44
N ARG A 117 6.22 -3.76 9.28
CA ARG A 117 6.74 -2.43 9.01
C ARG A 117 5.61 -1.39 9.07
N LEU A 118 4.51 -1.65 8.39
CA LEU A 118 3.34 -0.76 8.38
C LEU A 118 2.68 -0.64 9.75
N LYS A 119 2.70 -1.71 10.55
CA LYS A 119 2.24 -1.67 11.94
C LYS A 119 3.08 -0.73 12.80
N LYS A 120 4.42 -0.73 12.64
CA LYS A 120 5.30 0.23 13.31
C LYS A 120 5.00 1.67 12.91
N PHE A 121 4.57 1.90 11.66
CA PHE A 121 4.16 3.22 11.17
C PHE A 121 2.78 3.64 11.67
N ASP A 122 2.05 2.77 12.34
CA ASP A 122 0.68 2.97 12.83
C ASP A 122 -0.28 3.49 11.74
N ILE A 123 -0.28 2.84 10.57
CA ILE A 123 -1.22 3.20 9.49
C ILE A 123 -2.67 2.90 9.91
N PRO A 124 -3.65 3.71 9.47
CA PRO A 124 -5.03 3.60 9.95
C PRO A 124 -5.82 2.45 9.32
N ALA A 125 -5.38 1.90 8.21
CA ALA A 125 -6.02 0.78 7.52
C ALA A 125 -5.04 0.05 6.60
N TYR A 126 -5.32 -1.21 6.31
CA TYR A 126 -4.53 -2.06 5.42
C TYR A 126 -5.30 -2.32 4.13
N LYS A 127 -4.58 -2.35 2.99
CA LYS A 127 -5.12 -2.85 1.74
C LYS A 127 -4.55 -4.24 1.47
N ILE A 128 -5.39 -5.17 1.02
CA ILE A 128 -4.97 -6.47 0.52
C ILE A 128 -5.28 -6.52 -0.97
N GLY A 129 -4.24 -6.75 -1.77
CA GLY A 129 -4.35 -6.89 -3.21
C GLY A 129 -5.08 -8.17 -3.62
N SER A 130 -5.65 -8.21 -4.81
CA SER A 130 -6.36 -9.39 -5.31
C SER A 130 -5.46 -10.62 -5.45
N GLY A 131 -4.16 -10.42 -5.73
CA GLY A 131 -3.17 -11.51 -5.76
C GLY A 131 -2.93 -12.17 -4.41
N GLU A 132 -3.25 -11.48 -3.31
CA GLU A 132 -3.06 -11.96 -1.93
C GLU A 132 -4.38 -12.36 -1.24
N CYS A 133 -5.51 -12.32 -1.94
CA CYS A 133 -6.82 -12.59 -1.32
C CYS A 133 -6.99 -14.04 -0.83
N ASN A 134 -6.17 -14.95 -1.30
CA ASN A 134 -6.10 -16.36 -0.86
C ASN A 134 -4.86 -16.70 -0.01
N ASN A 135 -4.04 -15.70 0.32
CA ASN A 135 -2.91 -15.84 1.23
C ASN A 135 -3.40 -15.78 2.68
N TYR A 136 -4.08 -16.85 3.13
CA TYR A 136 -4.68 -16.88 4.46
C TYR A 136 -3.69 -16.57 5.61
N PRO A 137 -2.42 -17.05 5.59
CA PRO A 137 -1.48 -16.68 6.64
C PRO A 137 -1.18 -15.18 6.72
N LEU A 138 -1.17 -14.46 5.59
CA LEU A 138 -1.01 -13.01 5.56
C LEU A 138 -2.29 -12.30 6.03
N LEU A 139 -3.46 -12.78 5.58
CA LEU A 139 -4.75 -12.22 5.98
C LEU A 139 -4.97 -12.32 7.50
N GLU A 140 -4.73 -13.51 8.08
CA GLU A 140 -4.84 -13.73 9.53
C GLU A 140 -3.89 -12.83 10.31
N HIS A 141 -2.65 -12.68 9.81
CA HIS A 141 -1.66 -11.82 10.42
C HIS A 141 -2.10 -10.35 10.45
N ILE A 142 -2.56 -9.81 9.30
CA ILE A 142 -3.05 -8.44 9.20
C ILE A 142 -4.32 -8.25 10.04
N ALA A 143 -5.25 -9.21 10.01
CA ALA A 143 -6.48 -9.15 10.80
C ALA A 143 -6.20 -9.07 12.30
N SER A 144 -5.13 -9.73 12.77
CA SER A 144 -4.72 -9.67 14.18
C SER A 144 -4.36 -8.28 14.68
N PHE A 145 -4.07 -7.33 13.80
CA PHE A 145 -3.78 -5.93 14.16
C PHE A 145 -5.03 -5.13 14.56
N GLY A 146 -6.22 -5.63 14.26
CA GLY A 146 -7.48 -5.00 14.64
C GLY A 146 -7.79 -3.68 13.92
N LYS A 147 -7.11 -3.41 12.81
CA LYS A 147 -7.33 -2.22 11.97
C LYS A 147 -8.31 -2.57 10.82
N PRO A 148 -9.02 -1.57 10.26
CA PRO A 148 -9.81 -1.74 9.05
C PRO A 148 -8.99 -2.33 7.89
N VAL A 149 -9.63 -3.19 7.10
CA VAL A 149 -9.02 -3.83 5.92
C VAL A 149 -9.89 -3.58 4.69
N ILE A 150 -9.25 -3.19 3.60
CA ILE A 150 -9.86 -3.11 2.27
C ILE A 150 -9.34 -4.30 1.46
N LEU A 151 -10.20 -5.27 1.17
CA LEU A 151 -9.85 -6.50 0.46
C LEU A 151 -10.33 -6.44 -0.99
N SER A 152 -9.41 -6.66 -1.94
CA SER A 152 -9.74 -6.93 -3.34
C SER A 152 -9.80 -8.44 -3.58
N THR A 153 -10.78 -8.88 -4.35
CA THR A 153 -11.02 -10.29 -4.61
C THR A 153 -10.84 -10.71 -6.08
N GLY A 154 -10.43 -9.79 -6.94
CA GLY A 154 -10.26 -10.00 -8.38
C GLY A 154 -11.40 -9.47 -9.21
#